data_e4947706bfdec7c67c49e913f51c9cf1
#
_entry.id   e4947706bfdec7c67c49e913f51c9cf1
#
_cell.length_a   1.000
_cell.length_b   1.000
_cell.length_c   1.000
_cell.angle_alpha   90.00
_cell.angle_beta   90.00
_cell.angle_gamma   90.00
#
_symmetry.space_group_name_H-M   'P 1'
#
loop_
_entity.id
_entity.type
_entity.pdbx_description
1 polymer ?
#
loop_
_entity_poly.entity_id
_entity_poly.type
_entity_poly.pdbx_seq_one_letter_code
_entity_poly.pdbx_strand_id
1 'polypeptide(L)'
;MYSEQLPLIKSTENKPKILSLFSGCGGLDLGFHQAGYETVWANDFSHWACESFRKNIGDVIVEGDIEQIDPNDPTIPECDIILGGFPCQDFSMIWKQPGLEGERGNLYKSFLRFVNAKKPKVFVAENVKG
;
A
#
# COMPACT_ATOMS: atom_id res chain seq x y z
N MET A 1 -9.23 10.01 25.87
CA MET A 1 -8.17 9.38 25.07
C MET A 1 -8.73 8.87 23.78
N TYR A 2 -7.97 9.04 22.71
CA TYR A 2 -8.43 8.60 21.39
C TYR A 2 -8.71 7.12 21.33
N SER A 3 -7.88 6.32 21.99
CA SER A 3 -8.04 4.88 21.98
C SER A 3 -9.35 4.40 22.57
N GLU A 4 -9.95 5.19 23.44
CA GLU A 4 -11.22 4.83 24.07
C GLU A 4 -12.41 5.17 23.19
N GLN A 5 -12.24 6.14 22.28
CA GLN A 5 -13.31 6.61 21.42
C GLN A 5 -13.36 5.91 20.08
N LEU A 6 -12.25 5.31 19.67
CA LEU A 6 -12.18 4.60 18.41
C LEU A 6 -12.71 3.18 18.60
N PRO A 7 -13.57 2.73 17.70
CA PRO A 7 -14.03 1.35 17.77
C PRO A 7 -12.84 0.44 17.48
N LEU A 8 -12.38 -0.26 18.50
CA LEU A 8 -11.30 -1.22 18.33
C LEU A 8 -11.87 -2.50 17.74
N ILE A 9 -11.17 -3.04 16.79
CA ILE A 9 -11.50 -4.32 16.22
C ILE A 9 -11.01 -5.37 17.19
N LYS A 10 -11.94 -5.99 17.88
CA LYS A 10 -11.61 -6.92 18.97
C LYS A 10 -11.28 -8.32 18.51
N SER A 11 -11.79 -8.70 17.38
CA SER A 11 -11.60 -10.06 16.90
C SER A 11 -10.30 -10.21 16.14
N THR A 12 -9.56 -11.25 16.44
CA THR A 12 -8.41 -11.62 15.66
C THR A 12 -8.81 -12.38 14.38
N GLU A 13 -10.07 -12.80 14.30
CA GLU A 13 -10.51 -13.65 13.21
C GLU A 13 -10.90 -12.90 11.96
N ASN A 14 -11.44 -11.68 12.10
CA ASN A 14 -11.99 -10.93 10.99
C ASN A 14 -11.39 -9.52 10.88
N LYS A 15 -10.09 -9.42 11.02
CA LYS A 15 -9.43 -8.14 10.80
C LYS A 15 -9.56 -7.74 9.34
N PRO A 16 -9.90 -6.47 9.07
CA PRO A 16 -9.87 -5.98 7.69
C PRO A 16 -8.47 -6.15 7.11
N LYS A 17 -8.43 -6.56 5.86
CA LYS A 17 -7.20 -6.95 5.19
C LYS A 17 -6.70 -5.87 4.26
N ILE A 18 -5.41 -5.61 4.32
CA ILE A 18 -4.74 -4.54 3.58
C ILE A 18 -3.80 -5.12 2.54
N LEU A 19 -3.86 -4.57 1.34
CA LEU A 19 -2.74 -4.65 0.39
C LEU A 19 -1.99 -3.32 0.47
N SER A 20 -0.70 -3.39 0.71
CA SER A 20 0.12 -2.19 0.90
C SER A 20 1.08 -2.02 -0.27
N LEU A 21 0.89 -0.97 -1.06
CA LEU A 21 1.69 -0.68 -2.23
C LEU A 21 2.61 0.49 -1.90
N PHE A 22 3.82 0.45 -2.44
CA PHE A 22 4.84 1.45 -2.10
C PHE A 22 5.00 1.54 -0.58
N SER A 23 5.09 0.37 0.04
CA SER A 23 4.94 0.27 1.49
C SER A 23 6.11 0.84 2.28
N GLY A 24 7.27 0.94 1.66
CA GLY A 24 8.46 1.38 2.38
C GLY A 24 8.78 0.43 3.53
N CYS A 25 9.19 0.98 4.64
CA CYS A 25 9.49 0.20 5.84
C CYS A 25 8.25 -0.16 6.66
N GLY A 26 7.07 0.25 6.22
CA GLY A 26 5.82 -0.16 6.86
C GLY A 26 5.27 0.81 7.89
N GLY A 27 5.68 2.07 7.84
CA GLY A 27 5.20 3.05 8.83
C GLY A 27 3.70 3.26 8.79
N LEU A 28 3.14 3.40 7.59
CA LEU A 28 1.69 3.54 7.43
C LEU A 28 0.98 2.26 7.86
N ASP A 29 1.52 1.11 7.48
CA ASP A 29 0.98 -0.18 7.88
C ASP A 29 0.95 -0.34 9.39
N LEU A 30 2.00 0.09 10.06
CA LEU A 30 2.07 -0.02 11.52
C LEU A 30 0.90 0.71 12.18
N GLY A 31 0.60 1.91 11.71
CA GLY A 31 -0.53 2.66 12.23
C GLY A 31 -1.85 1.93 12.07
N PHE A 32 -2.05 1.33 10.89
CA PHE A 32 -3.25 0.54 10.65
C PHE A 32 -3.28 -0.72 11.51
N HIS A 33 -2.15 -1.39 11.70
CA HIS A 33 -2.08 -2.56 12.57
C HIS A 33 -2.46 -2.22 14.01
N GLN A 34 -2.01 -1.07 14.49
CA GLN A 34 -2.35 -0.62 15.83
C GLN A 34 -3.86 -0.37 15.98
N ALA A 35 -4.52 -0.07 14.88
CA ALA A 35 -5.98 0.14 14.87
C ALA A 35 -6.77 -1.17 14.64
N GLY A 36 -6.09 -2.31 14.52
CA GLY A 36 -6.77 -3.58 14.37
C GLY A 36 -6.87 -4.13 12.95
N TYR A 37 -6.10 -3.57 12.03
CA TYR A 37 -6.09 -4.02 10.65
C TYR A 37 -4.88 -4.92 10.41
N GLU A 38 -4.90 -5.65 9.31
CA GLU A 38 -3.82 -6.60 9.01
C GLU A 38 -3.38 -6.47 7.56
N THR A 39 -2.09 -6.25 7.35
CA THR A 39 -1.50 -6.29 6.01
C THR A 39 -1.29 -7.75 5.62
N VAL A 40 -1.92 -8.17 4.54
CA VAL A 40 -1.81 -9.55 4.05
C VAL A 40 -0.89 -9.67 2.85
N TRP A 41 -0.57 -8.56 2.20
CA TRP A 41 0.35 -8.53 1.07
C TRP A 41 0.88 -7.13 0.92
N ALA A 42 2.15 -7.00 0.58
CA ALA A 42 2.77 -5.70 0.37
C ALA A 42 3.79 -5.80 -0.74
N ASN A 43 4.15 -4.65 -1.29
CA ASN A 43 5.17 -4.56 -2.33
C ASN A 43 5.95 -3.27 -2.18
N ASP A 44 7.24 -3.36 -2.39
CA ASP A 44 8.11 -2.20 -2.53
C ASP A 44 9.28 -2.57 -3.44
N PHE A 45 9.82 -1.57 -4.09
CA PHE A 45 10.93 -1.73 -5.01
C PHE A 45 12.26 -1.84 -4.27
N SER A 46 12.39 -1.21 -3.12
CA SER A 46 13.65 -1.08 -2.40
C SER A 46 13.94 -2.31 -1.56
N HIS A 47 15.09 -2.91 -1.78
CA HIS A 47 15.54 -4.05 -0.99
C HIS A 47 15.59 -3.72 0.50
N TRP A 48 16.15 -2.58 0.85
CA TRP A 48 16.30 -2.20 2.25
C TRP A 48 14.96 -1.93 2.92
N ALA A 49 14.03 -1.33 2.18
CA ALA A 49 12.69 -1.12 2.70
C ALA A 49 11.99 -2.46 2.97
N CYS A 50 12.15 -3.41 2.06
CA CYS A 50 11.55 -4.74 2.25
C CYS A 50 12.14 -5.46 3.46
N GLU A 51 13.45 -5.35 3.67
CA GLU A 51 14.09 -5.93 4.84
C GLU A 51 13.54 -5.33 6.14
N SER A 52 13.40 -4.01 6.18
CA SER A 52 12.85 -3.34 7.35
C SER A 52 11.39 -3.71 7.58
N PHE A 53 10.62 -3.79 6.50
CA PHE A 53 9.22 -4.17 6.58
C PHE A 53 9.06 -5.57 7.18
N ARG A 54 9.87 -6.52 6.73
CA ARG A 54 9.80 -7.89 7.24
C ARG A 54 10.07 -7.96 8.73
N LYS A 55 11.02 -7.16 9.20
CA LYS A 55 11.37 -7.12 10.62
C LYS A 55 10.29 -6.49 11.48
N ASN A 56 9.65 -5.45 10.97
CA ASN A 56 8.77 -4.62 11.78
C ASN A 56 7.29 -4.96 11.62
N ILE A 57 6.89 -5.43 10.45
CA ILE A 57 5.48 -5.67 10.13
C ILE A 57 5.22 -7.15 9.95
N GLY A 58 5.96 -7.80 9.04
CA GLY A 58 5.75 -9.21 8.77
C GLY A 58 6.28 -9.63 7.43
N ASP A 59 6.33 -10.92 7.21
CA ASP A 59 6.90 -11.52 6.01
C ASP A 59 5.82 -11.68 4.93
N VAL A 60 5.22 -10.57 4.54
CA VAL A 60 4.19 -10.53 3.51
C VAL A 60 4.57 -9.62 2.35
N ILE A 61 5.78 -9.10 2.35
CA ILE A 61 6.21 -8.16 1.34
C ILE A 61 6.94 -8.85 0.20
N VAL A 62 6.61 -8.44 -1.02
CA VAL A 62 7.26 -8.88 -2.25
C VAL A 62 8.13 -7.73 -2.74
N GLU A 63 9.40 -7.98 -2.87
CA GLU A 63 10.35 -7.02 -3.41
C GLU A 63 10.26 -7.04 -4.93
N GLY A 64 10.13 -5.87 -5.55
CA GLY A 64 10.15 -5.79 -7.00
C GLY A 64 9.38 -4.60 -7.54
N ASP A 65 9.46 -4.46 -8.84
CA ASP A 65 8.79 -3.40 -9.58
C ASP A 65 7.30 -3.71 -9.72
N ILE A 66 6.48 -2.84 -9.19
CA ILE A 66 5.03 -3.02 -9.21
C ILE A 66 4.47 -3.09 -10.63
N GLU A 67 5.15 -2.47 -11.60
CA GLU A 67 4.72 -2.53 -13.00
C GLU A 67 4.80 -3.94 -13.56
N GLN A 68 5.64 -4.78 -12.98
CA GLN A 68 5.82 -6.17 -13.42
C GLN A 68 4.89 -7.12 -12.69
N ILE A 69 4.07 -6.64 -11.78
CA ILE A 69 3.20 -7.47 -10.97
C ILE A 69 1.77 -7.39 -11.51
N ASP A 70 1.18 -8.54 -11.78
CA ASP A 70 -0.21 -8.64 -12.21
C ASP A 70 -1.10 -8.64 -10.96
N PRO A 71 -1.98 -7.64 -10.79
CA PRO A 71 -2.85 -7.62 -9.61
C PRO A 71 -3.82 -8.80 -9.55
N ASN A 72 -4.02 -9.49 -10.65
CA ASN A 72 -4.88 -10.67 -10.68
C ASN A 72 -4.14 -11.99 -10.42
N ASP A 73 -2.85 -11.89 -10.08
CA ASP A 73 -2.07 -13.09 -9.74
C ASP A 73 -2.74 -13.79 -8.55
N PRO A 74 -2.97 -15.12 -8.66
CA PRO A 74 -3.66 -15.84 -7.59
C PRO A 74 -2.92 -15.85 -6.25
N THR A 75 -1.63 -15.54 -6.23
CA THR A 75 -0.88 -15.42 -4.96
C THR A 75 -1.18 -14.14 -4.21
N ILE A 76 -1.83 -13.18 -4.84
CA ILE A 76 -2.18 -11.92 -4.18
C ILE A 76 -3.60 -12.06 -3.62
N PRO A 77 -3.74 -12.01 -2.28
CA PRO A 77 -5.05 -12.27 -1.67
C PRO A 77 -6.04 -11.14 -1.90
N GLU A 78 -7.29 -11.43 -1.61
CA GLU A 78 -8.33 -10.41 -1.58
C GLU A 78 -8.09 -9.45 -0.42
N CYS A 79 -8.63 -8.24 -0.53
CA CYS A 79 -8.41 -7.23 0.48
C CYS A 79 -9.64 -6.35 0.66
N ASP A 80 -9.67 -5.67 1.79
CA ASP A 80 -10.70 -4.67 2.09
C ASP A 80 -10.18 -3.26 1.79
N ILE A 81 -8.88 -3.05 1.95
CA ILE A 81 -8.24 -1.74 1.84
C ILE A 81 -6.97 -1.86 1.01
N ILE A 82 -6.73 -0.88 0.16
CA ILE A 82 -5.42 -0.73 -0.50
C ILE A 82 -4.79 0.56 0.01
N LEU A 83 -3.57 0.43 0.53
CA LEU A 83 -2.76 1.59 0.93
C LEU A 83 -1.71 1.85 -0.14
N GLY A 84 -1.42 3.12 -0.38
CA GLY A 84 -0.36 3.48 -1.30
C GLY A 84 0.32 4.77 -0.90
N GLY A 85 1.59 4.70 -0.54
CA GLY A 85 2.40 5.87 -0.25
C GLY A 85 3.29 6.20 -1.43
N PHE A 86 2.75 6.89 -2.40
CA PHE A 86 3.48 7.21 -3.62
C PHE A 86 4.70 8.06 -3.33
N PRO A 87 5.78 7.88 -4.10
CA PRO A 87 6.86 8.85 -4.08
C PRO A 87 6.35 10.23 -4.45
N CYS A 88 6.77 11.23 -3.69
CA CYS A 88 6.35 12.62 -3.85
C CYS A 88 6.57 13.14 -5.27
N GLN A 89 7.67 12.75 -5.86
CA GLN A 89 8.07 13.21 -7.19
C GLN A 89 7.10 12.79 -8.29
N ASP A 90 6.47 11.65 -8.14
CA ASP A 90 5.54 11.14 -9.15
C ASP A 90 4.30 12.03 -9.25
N PHE A 91 3.81 12.48 -8.12
CA PHE A 91 2.65 13.36 -8.09
C PHE A 91 2.95 14.72 -8.69
N SER A 92 4.12 15.28 -8.37
CA SER A 92 4.55 16.56 -8.93
C SER A 92 4.67 16.51 -10.44
N MET A 93 5.19 15.42 -10.95
CA MET A 93 5.39 15.26 -12.39
C MET A 93 4.06 15.16 -13.13
N ILE A 94 3.08 14.48 -12.54
CA ILE A 94 1.77 14.35 -13.16
C ILE A 94 1.09 15.70 -13.29
N TRP A 95 1.20 16.54 -12.27
CA TRP A 95 0.55 17.85 -12.29
C TRP A 95 1.26 18.85 -13.20
N LYS A 96 2.59 18.82 -13.24
CA LYS A 96 3.35 19.81 -14.00
C LYS A 96 3.50 19.47 -15.47
N GLN A 97 3.39 18.22 -15.82
CA GLN A 97 3.59 17.76 -17.19
C GLN A 97 2.51 16.76 -17.56
N PRO A 98 1.29 17.26 -17.76
CA PRO A 98 0.20 16.37 -18.15
C PRO A 98 0.53 15.70 -19.47
N GLY A 99 0.28 14.43 -19.55
CA GLY A 99 0.57 13.65 -20.74
C GLY A 99 1.97 13.09 -20.79
N LEU A 100 2.80 13.40 -19.83
CA LEU A 100 4.12 12.83 -19.79
C LEU A 100 4.06 11.36 -19.41
N GLU A 101 4.50 10.52 -20.30
CA GLU A 101 4.51 9.07 -20.11
C GLU A 101 5.85 8.61 -19.54
N GLY A 102 6.33 9.30 -18.52
CA GLY A 102 7.58 8.93 -17.87
C GLY A 102 7.40 7.74 -16.94
N GLU A 103 8.51 7.12 -16.56
CA GLU A 103 8.51 5.96 -15.69
C GLU A 103 7.76 6.21 -14.38
N ARG A 104 7.86 7.42 -13.87
CA ARG A 104 7.25 7.78 -12.59
C ARG A 104 5.74 7.96 -12.67
N GLY A 105 5.23 8.38 -13.82
CA GLY A 105 3.79 8.46 -14.03
C GLY A 105 3.13 7.10 -14.02
N ASN A 106 3.89 6.06 -14.34
CA ASN A 106 3.38 4.70 -14.38
C ASN A 106 3.09 4.12 -12.98
N LEU A 107 3.77 4.62 -11.95
CA LEU A 107 3.53 4.14 -10.58
C LEU A 107 2.11 4.47 -10.12
N TYR A 108 1.64 5.66 -10.44
CA TYR A 108 0.27 6.05 -10.18
C TYR A 108 -0.71 5.14 -10.93
N LYS A 109 -0.42 4.86 -12.19
CA LYS A 109 -1.24 3.95 -12.99
C LYS A 109 -1.26 2.54 -12.42
N SER A 110 -0.13 2.10 -11.89
CA SER A 110 -0.05 0.78 -11.25
C SER A 110 -0.92 0.69 -10.02
N PHE A 111 -0.96 1.74 -9.22
CA PHE A 111 -1.87 1.81 -8.08
C PHE A 111 -3.32 1.64 -8.54
N LEU A 112 -3.70 2.37 -9.58
CA LEU A 112 -5.06 2.28 -10.12
C LEU A 112 -5.36 0.90 -10.68
N ARG A 113 -4.38 0.23 -11.27
CA ARG A 113 -4.56 -1.14 -11.74
C ARG A 113 -4.95 -2.08 -10.59
N PHE A 114 -4.28 -1.92 -9.45
CA PHE A 114 -4.60 -2.73 -8.28
C PHE A 114 -5.99 -2.40 -7.74
N VAL A 115 -6.33 -1.12 -7.66
CA VAL A 115 -7.66 -0.71 -7.20
C VAL A 115 -8.75 -1.28 -8.09
N ASN A 116 -8.55 -1.18 -9.41
CA ASN A 116 -9.54 -1.68 -10.37
C ASN A 116 -9.67 -3.20 -10.35
N ALA A 117 -8.57 -3.90 -10.14
CA ALA A 117 -8.57 -5.37 -10.14
C ALA A 117 -9.11 -5.95 -8.84
N LYS A 118 -8.72 -5.36 -7.71
CA LYS A 118 -9.06 -5.90 -6.40
C LYS A 118 -10.36 -5.36 -5.83
N LYS A 119 -10.81 -4.22 -6.31
CA LYS A 119 -12.07 -3.59 -5.90
C LYS A 119 -12.20 -3.51 -4.38
N PRO A 120 -11.24 -2.85 -3.70
CA PRO A 120 -11.34 -2.72 -2.24
C PRO A 120 -12.53 -1.83 -1.86
N LYS A 121 -12.95 -1.94 -0.61
CA LYS A 121 -13.98 -1.06 -0.08
C LYS A 121 -13.48 0.37 0.05
N VAL A 122 -12.19 0.52 0.35
CA VAL A 122 -11.55 1.82 0.55
C VAL A 122 -10.13 1.73 0.03
N PHE A 123 -9.62 2.82 -0.51
CA PHE A 123 -8.18 2.93 -0.74
C PHE A 123 -7.69 4.23 -0.11
N VAL A 124 -6.46 4.22 0.36
CA VAL A 124 -5.83 5.38 0.96
C VAL A 124 -4.55 5.67 0.21
N ALA A 125 -4.48 6.83 -0.40
CA ALA A 125 -3.28 7.29 -1.09
C ALA A 125 -2.67 8.40 -0.24
N GLU A 126 -1.42 8.22 0.14
CA GLU A 126 -0.71 9.16 1.00
C GLU A 126 0.44 9.76 0.21
N ASN A 127 0.64 11.04 0.37
CA ASN A 127 1.76 11.74 -0.22
C ASN A 127 2.08 12.94 0.66
N VAL A 128 3.32 13.40 0.59
CA VAL A 128 3.72 14.60 1.30
C VAL A 128 3.59 15.80 0.36
N LYS A 129 3.34 16.94 0.97
CA LYS A 129 3.30 18.19 0.22
C LYS A 129 4.72 18.52 -0.21
N GLY A 130 4.96 18.42 -1.49
CA GLY A 130 6.27 18.65 -2.05
C GLY A 130 6.50 20.06 -2.50
#